data_50a387fd6441ccf6fd88f2aeedb275a2
#
_entry.id   50a387fd6441ccf6fd88f2aeedb275a2
#
_cell.length_a   1.000
_cell.length_b   1.000
_cell.length_c   1.000
_cell.angle_alpha   90.00
_cell.angle_beta   90.00
_cell.angle_gamma   90.00
#
_symmetry.space_group_name_H-M   'P 1'
#
loop_
_entity.id
_entity.type
_entity.pdbx_description
1 polymer ?
#
loop_
_entity_poly.entity_id
_entity_poly.type
_entity_poly.pdbx_seq_one_letter_code
_entity_poly.pdbx_strand_id
1 'polypeptide(L)'
;MKIRAQVENREGVHRVTLSTNQNVHAIDIPPKSSGFGSSANGGELLFLALATCYCNDVYREADRVGITVESVEVEVEGEFGGVGEPARNVRYRARVVARGTSEEEIRRLLQHTDTVAEVQNTLRGGVAVRLERVDVEVRG
;
A
#
# COMPACT_ATOMS: atom_id res chain seq x y z
N MET A 1 -15.79 -5.67 3.61
CA MET A 1 -15.15 -4.34 3.70
C MET A 1 -15.01 -3.77 2.31
N LYS A 2 -15.57 -2.60 2.08
CA LYS A 2 -15.50 -1.92 0.79
C LYS A 2 -14.55 -0.72 0.89
N ILE A 3 -13.61 -0.66 -0.02
CA ILE A 3 -12.59 0.41 -0.04
C ILE A 3 -12.72 1.19 -1.35
N ARG A 4 -12.60 2.51 -1.25
CA ARG A 4 -12.57 3.41 -2.40
C ARG A 4 -11.40 4.37 -2.27
N ALA A 5 -10.80 4.68 -3.41
CA ALA A 5 -9.79 5.71 -3.50
C ALA A 5 -10.12 6.58 -4.71
N GLN A 6 -10.04 7.89 -4.53
CA GLN A 6 -10.33 8.85 -5.58
C GLN A 6 -9.20 9.87 -5.69
N VAL A 7 -8.83 10.16 -6.90
CA VAL A 7 -7.87 11.21 -7.24
C VAL A 7 -8.56 12.23 -8.14
N GLU A 8 -8.44 13.50 -7.79
CA GLU A 8 -8.83 14.63 -8.64
C GLU A 8 -7.57 15.46 -8.93
N ASN A 9 -7.26 15.64 -10.19
CA ASN A 9 -6.03 16.33 -10.59
C ASN A 9 -6.30 17.38 -11.65
N ARG A 10 -5.72 18.54 -11.48
CA ARG A 10 -5.61 19.58 -12.48
C ARG A 10 -4.31 20.34 -12.22
N GLU A 11 -3.95 21.28 -13.05
CA GLU A 11 -2.68 21.97 -12.89
C GLU A 11 -2.53 22.59 -11.50
N GLY A 12 -1.47 22.19 -10.79
CA GLY A 12 -1.17 22.68 -9.45
C GLY A 12 -2.08 22.17 -8.34
N VAL A 13 -2.99 21.23 -8.63
CA VAL A 13 -3.92 20.69 -7.64
C VAL A 13 -3.95 19.16 -7.72
N HIS A 14 -3.76 18.52 -6.59
CA HIS A 14 -3.92 17.07 -6.48
C HIS A 14 -4.62 16.72 -5.18
N ARG A 15 -5.78 16.09 -5.28
CA ARG A 15 -6.58 15.73 -4.11
C ARG A 15 -6.78 14.23 -4.06
N VAL A 16 -6.56 13.66 -2.89
CA VAL A 16 -6.74 12.24 -2.64
C VAL A 16 -7.79 12.06 -1.55
N THR A 17 -8.79 11.26 -1.86
CA THR A 17 -9.83 10.89 -0.89
C THR A 17 -9.88 9.38 -0.77
N LEU A 18 -9.85 8.89 0.46
CA LEU A 18 -9.90 7.47 0.77
C LEU A 18 -11.13 7.16 1.58
N SER A 19 -11.69 5.98 1.40
CA SER A 19 -12.74 5.51 2.30
C SER A 19 -12.68 4.00 2.51
N THR A 20 -13.03 3.60 3.72
CA THR A 20 -13.26 2.20 4.05
C THR A 20 -14.67 2.10 4.59
N ASN A 21 -15.48 1.26 3.96
CA ASN A 21 -16.92 1.22 4.14
C ASN A 21 -17.52 2.61 3.86
N GLN A 22 -17.90 3.38 4.86
CA GLN A 22 -18.41 4.74 4.68
C GLN A 22 -17.58 5.78 5.43
N ASN A 23 -16.46 5.37 6.01
CA ASN A 23 -15.55 6.28 6.70
C ASN A 23 -14.59 6.90 5.69
N VAL A 24 -14.72 8.20 5.49
CA VAL A 24 -14.00 8.98 4.49
C VAL A 24 -12.91 9.82 5.16
N HIS A 25 -11.74 9.85 4.57
CA HIS A 25 -10.65 10.73 5.00
C HIS A 25 -9.76 11.07 3.82
N ALA A 26 -8.91 12.07 4.00
CA ALA A 26 -7.96 12.50 2.99
C ALA A 26 -6.53 12.20 3.46
N ILE A 27 -5.66 11.94 2.50
CA ILE A 27 -4.21 11.96 2.72
C ILE A 27 -3.62 13.01 1.79
N ASP A 28 -2.55 13.64 2.22
CA ASP A 28 -1.92 14.70 1.45
C ASP A 28 -0.80 14.12 0.57
N ILE A 29 -1.04 14.13 -0.74
CA ILE A 29 -0.02 13.83 -1.74
C ILE A 29 0.07 15.07 -2.63
N PRO A 30 1.17 15.82 -2.58
CA PRO A 30 1.27 17.05 -3.35
C PRO A 30 1.18 16.83 -4.85
N PRO A 31 0.76 17.85 -5.61
CA PRO A 31 0.89 17.82 -7.06
C PRO A 31 2.38 17.85 -7.47
N LYS A 32 2.65 17.59 -8.74
CA LYS A 32 3.99 17.85 -9.28
C LYS A 32 4.33 19.33 -9.10
N SER A 33 5.63 19.62 -9.00
CA SER A 33 6.12 21.00 -8.83
C SER A 33 5.72 21.93 -9.99
N SER A 34 5.46 21.37 -11.16
CA SER A 34 4.95 22.10 -12.33
C SER A 34 4.14 21.16 -13.21
N GLY A 35 3.10 21.71 -13.84
CA GLY A 35 2.25 20.94 -14.75
C GLY A 35 1.19 20.11 -14.03
N PHE A 36 0.91 18.95 -14.56
CA PHE A 36 -0.15 18.06 -14.14
C PHE A 36 0.40 16.79 -13.53
N GLY A 37 -0.40 16.15 -12.72
CA GLY A 37 -0.06 14.88 -12.10
C GLY A 37 0.34 15.02 -10.63
N SER A 38 0.69 13.88 -10.05
CA SER A 38 1.03 13.73 -8.65
C SER A 38 2.55 13.67 -8.46
N SER A 39 3.02 14.21 -7.34
CA SER A 39 4.45 14.10 -6.96
C SER A 39 4.87 12.66 -6.69
N ALA A 40 3.98 11.84 -6.17
CA ALA A 40 4.21 10.40 -6.01
C ALA A 40 3.61 9.65 -7.19
N ASN A 41 4.32 8.68 -7.73
CA ASN A 41 3.81 7.87 -8.83
C ASN A 41 3.08 6.62 -8.33
N GLY A 42 2.33 5.97 -9.23
CA GLY A 42 1.55 4.79 -8.90
C GLY A 42 2.38 3.61 -8.40
N GLY A 43 3.58 3.44 -8.93
CA GLY A 43 4.49 2.38 -8.49
C GLY A 43 4.94 2.58 -7.06
N GLU A 44 5.31 3.81 -6.71
CA GLU A 44 5.65 4.17 -5.32
C GLU A 44 4.47 3.91 -4.39
N LEU A 45 3.27 4.32 -4.79
CA LEU A 45 2.07 4.14 -3.97
C LEU A 45 1.69 2.66 -3.83
N LEU A 46 1.89 1.86 -4.86
CA LEU A 46 1.66 0.42 -4.80
C LEU A 46 2.60 -0.24 -3.78
N PHE A 47 3.87 0.13 -3.80
CA PHE A 47 4.85 -0.42 -2.86
C PHE A 47 4.62 0.10 -1.45
N LEU A 48 4.19 1.35 -1.32
CA LEU A 48 3.76 1.89 -0.03
C LEU A 48 2.57 1.11 0.53
N ALA A 49 1.62 0.71 -0.32
CA ALA A 49 0.48 -0.10 0.10
C ALA A 49 0.94 -1.45 0.68
N LEU A 50 1.90 -2.11 0.02
CA LEU A 50 2.48 -3.36 0.53
C LEU A 50 3.17 -3.16 1.88
N ALA A 51 3.97 -2.10 2.00
CA ALA A 51 4.68 -1.79 3.24
C ALA A 51 3.72 -1.47 4.37
N THR A 52 2.72 -0.65 4.10
CA THR A 52 1.71 -0.24 5.09
C THR A 52 0.89 -1.42 5.56
N CYS A 53 0.44 -2.25 4.64
CA CYS A 53 -0.33 -3.45 4.94
C CYS A 53 0.45 -4.37 5.87
N TYR A 54 1.68 -4.69 5.50
CA TYR A 54 2.51 -5.59 6.30
C TYR A 54 2.79 -5.00 7.69
N CYS A 55 3.14 -3.72 7.77
CA CYS A 55 3.39 -3.04 9.04
C CYS A 55 2.19 -3.15 9.98
N ASN A 56 1.01 -2.81 9.49
CA ASN A 56 -0.22 -2.87 10.28
C ASN A 56 -0.53 -4.30 10.72
N ASP A 57 -0.34 -5.24 9.81
CA ASP A 57 -0.64 -6.65 10.06
C ASP A 57 0.30 -7.27 11.08
N VAL A 58 1.57 -6.84 11.12
CA VAL A 58 2.49 -7.29 12.17
C VAL A 58 1.95 -6.95 13.55
N TYR A 59 1.48 -5.72 13.76
CA TYR A 59 0.89 -5.32 15.03
C TYR A 59 -0.38 -6.11 15.34
N ARG A 60 -1.24 -6.31 14.35
CA ARG A 60 -2.47 -7.08 14.51
C ARG A 60 -2.18 -8.52 14.93
N GLU A 61 -1.25 -9.17 14.23
CA GLU A 61 -0.94 -10.57 14.50
C GLU A 61 -0.14 -10.74 15.80
N ALA A 62 0.73 -9.78 16.13
CA ALA A 62 1.43 -9.76 17.41
C ALA A 62 0.45 -9.69 18.58
N ASP A 63 -0.56 -8.84 18.45
CA ASP A 63 -1.59 -8.67 19.47
C ASP A 63 -2.36 -9.97 19.72
N ARG A 64 -2.64 -10.71 18.65
CA ARG A 64 -3.36 -11.98 18.75
C ARG A 64 -2.60 -13.06 19.51
N VAL A 65 -1.29 -13.04 19.49
CA VAL A 65 -0.44 -14.04 20.15
C VAL A 65 0.25 -13.49 21.40
N GLY A 66 -0.08 -12.28 21.82
CA GLY A 66 0.43 -11.69 23.07
C GLY A 66 1.88 -11.24 23.02
N ILE A 67 2.39 -10.90 21.83
CA ILE A 67 3.74 -10.37 21.67
C ILE A 67 3.70 -8.85 21.69
N THR A 68 4.59 -8.23 22.47
CA THR A 68 4.73 -6.78 22.52
C THR A 68 5.75 -6.31 21.49
N VAL A 69 5.27 -5.70 20.41
CA VAL A 69 6.11 -5.10 19.38
C VAL A 69 6.27 -3.62 19.66
N GLU A 70 7.51 -3.14 19.67
CA GLU A 70 7.81 -1.73 19.92
C GLU A 70 7.94 -0.91 18.63
N SER A 71 8.51 -1.50 17.60
CA SER A 71 8.63 -0.82 16.30
C SER A 71 8.69 -1.80 15.14
N VAL A 72 8.22 -1.35 13.99
CA VAL A 72 8.26 -2.10 12.72
C VAL A 72 8.76 -1.17 11.64
N GLU A 73 9.72 -1.66 10.87
CA GLU A 73 10.23 -0.97 9.69
C GLU A 73 10.11 -1.93 8.51
N VAL A 74 9.50 -1.47 7.42
CA VAL A 74 9.27 -2.29 6.22
C VAL A 74 9.79 -1.55 5.00
N GLU A 75 10.55 -2.25 4.18
CA GLU A 75 11.05 -1.73 2.92
C GLU A 75 10.63 -2.65 1.79
N VAL A 76 10.06 -2.08 0.75
CA VAL A 76 9.59 -2.81 -0.44
C VAL A 76 10.32 -2.25 -1.66
N GLU A 77 10.82 -3.13 -2.51
CA GLU A 77 11.45 -2.73 -3.76
C GLU A 77 11.08 -3.68 -4.89
N GLY A 78 11.22 -3.20 -6.10
CA GLY A 78 10.93 -3.95 -7.31
C GLY A 78 11.21 -3.08 -8.52
N GLU A 79 10.95 -3.61 -9.70
CA GLU A 79 11.22 -2.91 -10.95
C GLU A 79 9.99 -2.84 -11.83
N PHE A 80 9.83 -1.70 -12.52
CA PHE A 80 8.91 -1.54 -13.64
C PHE A 80 9.75 -1.43 -14.92
N GLY A 81 9.32 -2.11 -15.96
CA GLY A 81 9.97 -2.03 -17.27
C GLY A 81 9.43 -0.89 -18.12
N GLY A 82 9.15 -1.14 -19.39
CA GLY A 82 8.61 -0.15 -20.31
C GLY A 82 7.14 0.18 -20.06
N VAL A 83 6.62 1.07 -20.89
CA VAL A 83 5.21 1.48 -20.80
C VAL A 83 4.28 0.29 -20.90
N GLY A 84 3.35 0.18 -19.94
CA GLY A 84 2.35 -0.88 -19.90
C GLY A 84 2.83 -2.19 -19.27
N GLU A 85 4.11 -2.30 -18.94
CA GLU A 85 4.63 -3.52 -18.33
C GLU A 85 4.35 -3.55 -16.82
N PRO A 86 3.94 -4.72 -16.29
CA PRO A 86 3.70 -4.85 -14.86
C PRO A 86 5.03 -4.83 -14.07
N ALA A 87 4.92 -4.58 -12.79
CA ALA A 87 6.05 -4.69 -11.88
C ALA A 87 6.55 -6.13 -11.82
N ARG A 88 7.86 -6.28 -11.62
CA ARG A 88 8.49 -7.58 -11.44
C ARG A 88 9.50 -7.53 -10.32
N ASN A 89 9.88 -8.72 -9.83
CA ASN A 89 10.88 -8.86 -8.80
C ASN A 89 10.55 -8.02 -7.56
N VAL A 90 9.27 -8.01 -7.19
CA VAL A 90 8.78 -7.29 -6.01
C VAL A 90 9.09 -8.10 -4.77
N ARG A 91 9.79 -7.49 -3.83
CA ARG A 91 10.23 -8.15 -2.61
C ARG A 91 10.24 -7.16 -1.46
N TYR A 92 10.11 -7.65 -0.25
CA TYR A 92 10.15 -6.76 0.90
C TYR A 92 10.86 -7.41 2.08
N ARG A 93 11.33 -6.57 2.96
CA ARG A 93 11.97 -6.97 4.21
C ARG A 93 11.43 -6.14 5.36
N ALA A 94 11.47 -6.72 6.55
CA ALA A 94 10.99 -6.07 7.75
C ALA A 94 12.03 -6.18 8.85
N ARG A 95 12.09 -5.12 9.67
CA ARG A 95 12.85 -5.09 10.90
C ARG A 95 11.90 -4.82 12.03
N VAL A 96 11.92 -5.65 13.05
CA VAL A 96 11.02 -5.54 14.20
C VAL A 96 11.83 -5.45 15.46
N VAL A 97 11.44 -4.53 16.35
CA VAL A 97 11.92 -4.47 17.72
C VAL A 97 10.77 -4.90 18.63
N ALA A 98 11.01 -5.88 19.45
CA ALA A 98 10.02 -6.44 20.36
C ALA A 98 10.67 -6.71 21.71
N ARG A 99 9.83 -6.91 22.74
CA ARG A 99 10.33 -7.18 24.07
C ARG A 99 9.54 -8.31 24.72
N GLY A 100 10.21 -9.03 25.66
CA GLY A 100 9.57 -10.12 26.38
C GLY A 100 9.28 -11.35 25.52
N THR A 101 10.07 -11.54 24.45
CA THR A 101 9.90 -12.65 23.52
C THR A 101 11.26 -13.08 22.99
N SER A 102 11.29 -14.13 22.18
CA SER A 102 12.52 -14.63 21.55
C SER A 102 12.59 -14.25 20.07
N GLU A 103 13.80 -14.24 19.51
CA GLU A 103 14.01 -14.04 18.08
C GLU A 103 13.22 -15.06 17.27
N GLU A 104 13.19 -16.31 17.69
CA GLU A 104 12.47 -17.37 17.01
C GLU A 104 10.97 -17.11 16.95
N GLU A 105 10.39 -16.63 18.05
CA GLU A 105 8.96 -16.26 18.08
C GLU A 105 8.65 -15.10 17.13
N ILE A 106 9.54 -14.11 17.08
CA ILE A 106 9.37 -12.99 16.15
C ILE A 106 9.48 -13.47 14.71
N ARG A 107 10.44 -14.33 14.39
CA ARG A 107 10.56 -14.87 13.04
C ARG A 107 9.31 -15.63 12.62
N ARG A 108 8.74 -16.42 13.50
CA ARG A 108 7.47 -17.12 13.26
C ARG A 108 6.31 -16.14 13.02
N LEU A 109 6.24 -15.10 13.85
CA LEU A 109 5.24 -14.04 13.70
C LEU A 109 5.33 -13.40 12.30
N LEU A 110 6.53 -13.03 11.89
CA LEU A 110 6.74 -12.35 10.60
C LEU A 110 6.44 -13.26 9.41
N GLN A 111 6.80 -14.53 9.49
CA GLN A 111 6.48 -15.50 8.45
C GLN A 111 4.98 -15.75 8.36
N HIS A 112 4.31 -15.87 9.50
CA HIS A 112 2.86 -16.01 9.54
C HIS A 112 2.17 -14.77 8.96
N THR A 113 2.62 -13.58 9.34
CA THR A 113 2.04 -12.32 8.88
C THR A 113 2.09 -12.21 7.36
N ASP A 114 3.19 -12.66 6.74
CA ASP A 114 3.30 -12.69 5.28
C ASP A 114 2.19 -13.53 4.65
N THR A 115 1.77 -14.61 5.29
CA THR A 115 0.73 -15.49 4.71
C THR A 115 -0.68 -14.89 4.81
N VAL A 116 -0.90 -13.92 5.68
CA VAL A 116 -2.22 -13.30 5.90
C VAL A 116 -2.26 -11.83 5.47
N ALA A 117 -1.20 -11.31 4.87
CA ALA A 117 -1.14 -9.94 4.39
C ALA A 117 -2.02 -9.77 3.16
N GLU A 118 -3.10 -9.02 3.30
CA GLU A 118 -4.18 -8.92 2.31
C GLU A 118 -3.70 -8.31 0.99
N VAL A 119 -2.89 -7.26 1.03
CA VAL A 119 -2.40 -6.61 -0.19
C VAL A 119 -1.41 -7.51 -0.92
N GLN A 120 -0.49 -8.16 -0.18
CA GLN A 120 0.43 -9.12 -0.74
C GLN A 120 -0.32 -10.25 -1.46
N ASN A 121 -1.33 -10.80 -0.80
CA ASN A 121 -2.14 -11.88 -1.35
C ASN A 121 -2.97 -11.44 -2.57
N THR A 122 -3.41 -10.18 -2.58
CA THR A 122 -4.11 -9.59 -3.73
C THR A 122 -3.22 -9.62 -4.98
N LEU A 123 -1.98 -9.17 -4.85
CA LEU A 123 -1.04 -9.15 -5.98
C LEU A 123 -0.60 -10.56 -6.39
N ARG A 124 -0.35 -11.43 -5.42
CA ARG A 124 0.02 -12.82 -5.70
C ARG A 124 -1.07 -13.56 -6.46
N GLY A 125 -2.33 -13.27 -6.15
CA GLY A 125 -3.48 -13.91 -6.79
C GLY A 125 -3.87 -13.33 -8.14
N GLY A 126 -3.36 -12.16 -8.50
CA GLY A 126 -3.65 -11.52 -9.78
C GLY A 126 -5.09 -11.11 -9.94
N VAL A 127 -5.53 -10.09 -9.19
CA VAL A 127 -6.91 -9.59 -9.25
C VAL A 127 -7.16 -8.82 -10.56
N ALA A 128 -8.29 -9.09 -11.20
CA ALA A 128 -8.69 -8.38 -12.41
C ALA A 128 -9.04 -6.92 -12.10
N VAL A 129 -8.59 -6.02 -12.98
CA VAL A 129 -8.86 -4.60 -12.90
C VAL A 129 -9.56 -4.18 -14.18
N ARG A 130 -10.71 -3.48 -14.07
CA ARG A 130 -11.55 -3.12 -15.22
C ARG A 130 -11.78 -1.63 -15.27
N LEU A 131 -11.68 -1.05 -16.48
CA LEU A 131 -12.20 0.29 -16.75
C LEU A 131 -13.71 0.16 -16.95
N GLU A 132 -14.49 0.61 -15.98
CA GLU A 132 -15.94 0.38 -15.96
C GLU A 132 -16.75 1.47 -16.63
N ARG A 133 -16.38 2.74 -16.40
CA ARG A 133 -17.15 3.89 -16.91
C ARG A 133 -16.21 5.03 -17.29
N VAL A 134 -16.58 5.73 -18.36
CA VAL A 134 -15.84 6.90 -18.82
C VAL A 134 -16.81 8.06 -18.97
N ASP A 135 -16.56 9.16 -18.29
CA ASP A 135 -17.29 10.42 -18.43
C ASP A 135 -16.37 11.43 -19.08
N VAL A 136 -16.84 12.10 -20.14
CA VAL A 136 -16.01 13.02 -20.92
C VAL A 136 -16.74 14.33 -21.12
N GLU A 137 -16.05 15.43 -20.92
CA GLU A 137 -16.50 16.78 -21.28
C GLU A 137 -15.45 17.38 -22.20
N VAL A 138 -15.90 17.87 -23.36
CA VAL A 138 -15.02 18.52 -24.32
C VAL A 138 -15.47 19.98 -24.46
N ARG A 139 -14.54 20.91 -24.26
CA ARG A 139 -14.79 22.35 -24.39
C ARG A 139 -14.09 22.88 -25.62
N GLY A 140 -14.82 23.67 -26.38
CA GLY A 140 -14.33 24.26 -27.61
C GLY A 140 -13.58 25.57 -27.43
#